data_83bab60076b8e901637d5f5179a52e7d
#
_entry.id   83bab60076b8e901637d5f5179a52e7d
#
_cell.length_a   1.000
_cell.length_b   1.000
_cell.length_c   1.000
_cell.angle_alpha   90.00
_cell.angle_beta   90.00
_cell.angle_gamma   90.00
#
_symmetry.space_group_name_H-M   'P 1'
#
loop_
_entity.id
_entity.type
_entity.pdbx_description
1 polymer ?
#
loop_
_entity_poly.entity_id
_entity_poly.type
_entity_poly.pdbx_seq_one_letter_code
_entity_poly.pdbx_strand_id
1 'polypeptide(L)'
;LDNGIYGLTKNQTSPTTPQGFRSNTQPYGTILPPLNPIAVSLGITNASFVAQTAEWVPAHLYATLRAAYHHKGFSFVRILQRCPVYTPTIFQAAVQDPSRITLMVHDDGVVTPELDKIYASQVHHDPGDLAAARAMAEQTDRIHLGVFYKDPSKPRYEELRRVAPRTPAERIALLEKEFARYAV
;
A
#
# COMPACT_ATOMS: atom_id res chain seq x y z
N LEU A 1 -2.60 -3.58 5.10
CA LEU A 1 -1.50 -3.92 6.02
C LEU A 1 -0.90 -5.25 5.62
N ASP A 2 0.43 -5.31 5.54
CA ASP A 2 1.17 -6.52 5.19
C ASP A 2 2.20 -6.81 6.30
N ASN A 3 1.90 -7.81 7.12
CA ASN A 3 2.75 -8.29 8.20
C ASN A 3 3.20 -9.75 8.00
N GLY A 4 3.00 -10.29 6.81
CA GLY A 4 3.43 -11.64 6.43
C GLY A 4 2.74 -12.77 7.21
N ILE A 5 1.60 -12.51 7.86
CA ILE A 5 0.88 -13.53 8.64
C ILE A 5 -0.61 -13.20 8.80
N TYR A 6 -1.48 -14.17 8.87
CA TYR A 6 -2.85 -14.02 9.36
C TYR A 6 -2.86 -14.12 10.89
N GLY A 7 -2.64 -12.95 11.54
CA GLY A 7 -2.53 -12.86 12.99
C GLY A 7 -3.86 -13.06 13.71
N LEU A 8 -4.97 -12.52 13.19
CA LEU A 8 -6.30 -12.62 13.78
C LEU A 8 -6.75 -14.07 13.94
N THR A 9 -6.45 -14.91 12.95
CA THR A 9 -6.79 -16.35 12.95
C THR A 9 -5.72 -17.22 13.61
N LYS A 10 -4.79 -16.61 14.34
CA LYS A 10 -3.77 -17.25 15.18
C LYS A 10 -2.69 -17.99 14.38
N ASN A 11 -1.71 -17.22 13.86
CA ASN A 11 -0.48 -17.74 13.29
C ASN A 11 -0.66 -18.65 12.07
N GLN A 12 -1.44 -18.20 11.10
CA GLN A 12 -1.59 -18.86 9.80
C GLN A 12 -0.78 -18.12 8.73
N THR A 13 -0.17 -18.86 7.82
CA THR A 13 0.54 -18.26 6.69
C THR A 13 -0.39 -17.48 5.78
N SER A 14 0.09 -16.31 5.35
CA SER A 14 -0.50 -15.48 4.29
C SER A 14 0.29 -15.66 2.99
N PRO A 15 -0.20 -15.18 1.84
CA PRO A 15 0.57 -15.19 0.60
C PRO A 15 1.91 -14.45 0.67
N THR A 16 2.04 -13.48 1.59
CA THR A 16 3.27 -12.69 1.78
C THR A 16 4.18 -13.21 2.87
N THR A 17 3.89 -14.38 3.44
CA THR A 17 4.75 -15.01 4.46
C THR A 17 6.11 -15.37 3.87
N PRO A 18 7.22 -15.01 4.52
CA PRO A 18 8.56 -15.36 4.06
C PRO A 18 8.76 -16.87 3.90
N GLN A 19 9.53 -17.27 2.89
CA GLN A 19 9.90 -18.67 2.67
C GLN A 19 10.62 -19.23 3.89
N GLY A 20 10.31 -20.45 4.27
CA GLY A 20 10.86 -21.13 5.45
C GLY A 20 10.21 -20.76 6.77
N PHE A 21 9.29 -19.79 6.79
CA PHE A 21 8.60 -19.39 8.03
C PHE A 21 7.69 -20.51 8.54
N ARG A 22 7.81 -20.84 9.84
CA ARG A 22 6.99 -21.87 10.51
C ARG A 22 5.76 -21.24 11.15
N SER A 23 4.61 -21.86 10.91
CA SER A 23 3.34 -21.44 11.47
C SER A 23 2.44 -22.64 11.78
N ASN A 24 1.25 -22.39 12.31
CA ASN A 24 0.27 -23.46 12.58
C ASN A 24 -0.16 -24.22 11.33
N THR A 25 -0.21 -23.52 10.18
CA THR A 25 -0.60 -24.13 8.89
C THR A 25 0.59 -24.66 8.08
N GLN A 26 1.82 -24.29 8.46
CA GLN A 26 3.06 -24.72 7.82
C GLN A 26 4.11 -25.07 8.88
N PRO A 27 3.94 -26.21 9.61
CA PRO A 27 4.83 -26.56 10.73
C PRO A 27 6.27 -26.85 10.30
N TYR A 28 6.47 -27.25 9.04
CA TYR A 28 7.80 -27.52 8.49
C TYR A 28 8.41 -26.32 7.73
N GLY A 29 7.68 -25.20 7.70
CA GLY A 29 8.06 -23.97 6.98
C GLY A 29 7.39 -23.84 5.61
N THR A 30 7.18 -22.59 5.19
CA THR A 30 6.64 -22.27 3.87
C THR A 30 7.62 -22.68 2.78
N ILE A 31 7.11 -23.30 1.72
CA ILE A 31 7.93 -23.82 0.61
C ILE A 31 8.12 -22.76 -0.48
N LEU A 32 7.06 -22.01 -0.77
CA LEU A 32 7.06 -21.02 -1.85
C LEU A 32 7.62 -19.66 -1.39
N PRO A 33 8.27 -18.91 -2.30
CA PRO A 33 8.60 -17.52 -2.04
C PRO A 33 7.34 -16.68 -1.82
N PRO A 34 7.44 -15.58 -1.05
CA PRO A 34 6.29 -14.72 -0.79
C PRO A 34 5.80 -14.02 -2.07
N LEU A 35 4.49 -13.86 -2.17
CA LEU A 35 3.86 -13.02 -3.19
C LEU A 35 4.40 -11.58 -3.05
N ASN A 36 4.66 -10.92 -4.17
CA ASN A 36 4.95 -9.49 -4.20
C ASN A 36 3.67 -8.68 -4.49
N PRO A 37 3.03 -8.05 -3.48
CA PRO A 37 1.77 -7.33 -3.68
C PRO A 37 1.89 -6.11 -4.61
N ILE A 38 3.05 -5.46 -4.66
CA ILE A 38 3.30 -4.33 -5.56
C ILE A 38 3.30 -4.83 -7.01
N ALA A 39 4.07 -5.87 -7.33
CA ALA A 39 4.12 -6.43 -8.68
C ALA A 39 2.73 -6.91 -9.16
N VAL A 40 1.97 -7.57 -8.29
CA VAL A 40 0.59 -7.98 -8.61
C VAL A 40 -0.30 -6.77 -8.87
N SER A 41 -0.22 -5.73 -8.03
CA SER A 41 -1.05 -4.53 -8.19
C SER A 41 -0.72 -3.76 -9.47
N LEU A 42 0.55 -3.72 -9.88
CA LEU A 42 0.99 -3.11 -11.15
C LEU A 42 0.55 -3.92 -12.38
N GLY A 43 0.08 -5.15 -12.22
CA GLY A 43 -0.54 -5.98 -13.25
C GLY A 43 -2.04 -5.75 -13.42
N ILE A 44 -2.70 -5.05 -12.50
CA ILE A 44 -4.15 -4.81 -12.55
C ILE A 44 -4.46 -3.67 -13.51
N THR A 45 -5.31 -3.93 -14.51
CA THR A 45 -5.62 -2.97 -15.61
C THR A 45 -6.12 -1.61 -15.12
N ASN A 46 -6.87 -1.58 -14.02
CA ASN A 46 -7.48 -0.35 -13.50
C ASN A 46 -6.73 0.23 -12.29
N ALA A 47 -5.61 -0.35 -11.87
CA ALA A 47 -4.76 0.26 -10.85
C ALA A 47 -4.23 1.60 -11.39
N SER A 48 -4.44 2.66 -10.64
CA SER A 48 -4.02 4.00 -11.05
C SER A 48 -3.21 4.75 -10.00
N PHE A 49 -3.07 4.17 -8.81
CA PHE A 49 -2.14 4.61 -7.78
C PHE A 49 -1.64 3.38 -7.02
N VAL A 50 -0.34 3.12 -7.08
CA VAL A 50 0.30 2.02 -6.37
C VAL A 50 1.47 2.57 -5.56
N ALA A 51 1.42 2.40 -4.24
CA ALA A 51 2.44 2.93 -3.34
C ALA A 51 2.80 1.92 -2.24
N GLN A 52 3.98 2.10 -1.64
CA GLN A 52 4.43 1.35 -0.48
C GLN A 52 4.94 2.29 0.61
N THR A 53 4.60 1.98 1.85
CA THR A 53 5.06 2.68 3.05
C THR A 53 5.24 1.70 4.19
N ALA A 54 5.68 2.18 5.35
CA ALA A 54 5.94 1.35 6.51
C ALA A 54 5.40 1.97 7.81
N GLU A 55 4.93 1.13 8.73
CA GLU A 55 4.36 1.55 10.01
C GLU A 55 5.36 2.31 10.91
N TRP A 56 6.65 1.96 10.79
CA TRP A 56 7.73 2.56 11.57
C TRP A 56 8.26 3.89 10.96
N VAL A 57 7.65 4.37 9.88
CA VAL A 57 7.96 5.67 9.24
C VAL A 57 6.68 6.52 9.19
N PRO A 58 6.17 7.01 10.34
CA PRO A 58 4.83 7.59 10.44
C PRO A 58 4.61 8.83 9.56
N ALA A 59 5.62 9.67 9.37
CA ALA A 59 5.52 10.84 8.49
C ALA A 59 5.27 10.41 7.04
N HIS A 60 6.03 9.44 6.54
CA HIS A 60 5.85 8.89 5.19
C HIS A 60 4.52 8.15 5.05
N LEU A 61 4.13 7.38 6.07
CA LEU A 61 2.83 6.70 6.11
C LEU A 61 1.68 7.69 5.96
N TYR A 62 1.68 8.76 6.76
CA TYR A 62 0.65 9.79 6.69
C TYR A 62 0.60 10.47 5.32
N ALA A 63 1.76 10.89 4.80
CA ALA A 63 1.86 11.57 3.51
C ALA A 63 1.40 10.64 2.36
N THR A 64 1.77 9.36 2.39
CA THR A 64 1.36 8.36 1.40
C THR A 64 -0.15 8.12 1.43
N LEU A 65 -0.74 7.95 2.61
CA LEU A 65 -2.20 7.75 2.74
C LEU A 65 -2.97 8.99 2.29
N ARG A 66 -2.46 10.19 2.61
CA ARG A 66 -3.05 11.44 2.14
C ARG A 66 -3.00 11.57 0.62
N ALA A 67 -1.87 11.23 -0.01
CA ALA A 67 -1.72 11.22 -1.47
C ALA A 67 -2.69 10.23 -2.11
N ALA A 68 -2.81 9.02 -1.57
CA ALA A 68 -3.74 7.98 -2.04
C ALA A 68 -5.22 8.43 -1.90
N TYR A 69 -5.57 9.11 -0.82
CA TYR A 69 -6.93 9.62 -0.58
C TYR A 69 -7.32 10.70 -1.59
N HIS A 70 -6.40 11.60 -1.95
CA HIS A 70 -6.66 12.66 -2.91
C HIS A 70 -6.57 12.20 -4.37
N HIS A 71 -5.99 11.03 -4.63
CA HIS A 71 -5.93 10.47 -5.97
C HIS A 71 -7.34 10.13 -6.50
N LYS A 72 -7.59 10.50 -7.75
CA LYS A 72 -8.80 10.09 -8.46
C LYS A 72 -8.54 8.74 -9.13
N GLY A 73 -9.39 7.76 -8.85
CA GLY A 73 -9.23 6.41 -9.36
C GLY A 73 -9.05 5.37 -8.25
N PHE A 74 -8.50 4.22 -8.59
CA PHE A 74 -8.22 3.14 -7.65
C PHE A 74 -6.82 3.29 -7.05
N SER A 75 -6.75 3.34 -5.72
CA SER A 75 -5.49 3.41 -4.98
C SER A 75 -5.21 2.12 -4.23
N PHE A 76 -4.00 1.58 -4.41
CA PHE A 76 -3.44 0.49 -3.63
C PHE A 76 -2.23 0.99 -2.84
N VAL A 77 -2.25 0.85 -1.52
CA VAL A 77 -1.13 1.18 -0.65
C VAL A 77 -0.74 -0.05 0.17
N ARG A 78 0.45 -0.58 -0.06
CA ARG A 78 1.05 -1.59 0.80
C ARG A 78 1.68 -0.91 2.01
N ILE A 79 1.20 -1.24 3.20
CA ILE A 79 1.77 -0.77 4.45
C ILE A 79 2.50 -1.93 5.11
N LEU A 80 3.84 -1.89 5.10
CA LEU A 80 4.67 -2.86 5.79
C LEU A 80 4.48 -2.69 7.30
N GLN A 81 4.13 -3.78 7.97
CA GLN A 81 3.80 -3.77 9.40
C GLN A 81 4.35 -5.03 10.06
N ARG A 82 4.78 -4.92 11.30
CA ARG A 82 5.17 -6.07 12.13
C ARG A 82 3.96 -6.50 12.96
N CYS A 83 3.62 -7.78 12.92
CA CYS A 83 2.69 -8.31 13.91
C CYS A 83 3.46 -8.48 15.23
N PRO A 84 3.09 -7.77 16.34
CA PRO A 84 3.86 -7.80 17.57
C PRO A 84 3.88 -9.17 18.25
N VAL A 85 2.94 -10.05 17.89
CA VAL A 85 2.79 -11.38 18.48
C VAL A 85 3.47 -12.47 17.64
N TYR A 86 3.21 -12.49 16.31
CA TYR A 86 3.60 -13.63 15.47
C TYR A 86 4.78 -13.34 14.54
N THR A 87 4.93 -12.08 14.08
CA THR A 87 6.01 -11.69 13.17
C THR A 87 6.71 -10.40 13.62
N PRO A 88 7.14 -10.29 14.90
CA PRO A 88 7.72 -9.04 15.40
C PRO A 88 9.04 -8.67 14.71
N THR A 89 9.70 -9.63 14.09
CA THR A 89 11.01 -9.46 13.46
C THR A 89 11.00 -9.48 11.95
N ILE A 90 9.82 -9.56 11.29
CA ILE A 90 9.73 -9.75 9.82
C ILE A 90 10.49 -8.65 9.03
N PHE A 91 10.51 -7.42 9.52
CA PHE A 91 11.22 -6.30 8.89
C PHE A 91 12.36 -5.76 9.77
N GLN A 92 12.81 -6.56 10.75
CA GLN A 92 13.77 -6.10 11.76
C GLN A 92 15.07 -5.57 11.14
N ALA A 93 15.55 -6.22 10.08
CA ALA A 93 16.76 -5.79 9.39
C ALA A 93 16.64 -4.37 8.80
N ALA A 94 15.48 -4.03 8.22
CA ALA A 94 15.24 -2.70 7.67
C ALA A 94 14.92 -1.64 8.75
N VAL A 95 14.35 -2.07 9.87
CA VAL A 95 14.12 -1.17 11.03
C VAL A 95 15.44 -0.79 11.70
N GLN A 96 16.38 -1.72 11.80
CA GLN A 96 17.69 -1.49 12.43
C GLN A 96 18.72 -0.85 11.50
N ASP A 97 18.59 -1.05 10.20
CA ASP A 97 19.52 -0.57 9.19
C ASP A 97 18.76 0.25 8.11
N PRO A 98 18.69 1.59 8.27
CA PRO A 98 18.03 2.46 7.29
C PRO A 98 18.59 2.37 5.87
N SER A 99 19.84 1.89 5.70
CA SER A 99 20.43 1.71 4.35
C SER A 99 19.73 0.67 3.49
N ARG A 100 18.91 -0.20 4.11
CA ARG A 100 18.06 -1.19 3.43
C ARG A 100 16.77 -0.60 2.86
N ILE A 101 16.50 0.66 3.16
CA ILE A 101 15.35 1.40 2.66
C ILE A 101 15.82 2.41 1.63
N THR A 102 15.15 2.45 0.49
CA THR A 102 15.33 3.46 -0.54
C THR A 102 14.06 4.30 -0.65
N LEU A 103 14.17 5.61 -0.46
CA LEU A 103 13.06 6.52 -0.69
C LEU A 103 12.95 6.84 -2.18
N MET A 104 11.76 6.70 -2.74
CA MET A 104 11.47 7.18 -4.08
C MET A 104 11.14 8.67 -4.01
N VAL A 105 11.89 9.45 -4.77
CA VAL A 105 11.73 10.91 -4.87
C VAL A 105 10.97 11.23 -6.15
N HIS A 106 9.95 12.04 -6.05
CA HIS A 106 9.07 12.45 -7.14
C HIS A 106 8.82 13.96 -7.09
N ASP A 107 8.62 14.59 -8.24
CA ASP A 107 8.32 16.02 -8.31
C ASP A 107 6.92 16.36 -7.74
N ASP A 108 5.94 15.44 -7.89
CA ASP A 108 4.57 15.59 -7.40
C ASP A 108 4.10 14.42 -6.50
N GLY A 109 5.02 13.76 -5.85
CA GLY A 109 4.78 12.56 -5.04
C GLY A 109 4.65 12.82 -3.54
N VAL A 110 5.08 11.83 -2.77
CA VAL A 110 5.15 11.91 -1.30
C VAL A 110 6.43 12.64 -0.91
N VAL A 111 6.28 13.82 -0.35
CA VAL A 111 7.41 14.67 0.07
C VAL A 111 7.50 14.66 1.59
N THR A 112 8.61 14.18 2.13
CA THR A 112 8.89 14.07 3.57
C THR A 112 10.34 14.48 3.83
N PRO A 113 10.68 15.80 3.75
CA PRO A 113 12.07 16.29 3.83
C PRO A 113 12.80 15.90 5.13
N GLU A 114 12.07 15.69 6.21
CA GLU A 114 12.60 15.23 7.49
C GLU A 114 13.23 13.83 7.42
N LEU A 115 12.86 13.03 6.44
CA LEU A 115 13.38 11.68 6.27
C LEU A 115 14.70 11.63 5.49
N ASP A 116 15.04 12.67 4.76
CA ASP A 116 16.27 12.76 3.96
C ASP A 116 17.54 12.60 4.84
N LYS A 117 17.45 13.00 6.09
CA LYS A 117 18.54 12.84 7.07
C LYS A 117 18.66 11.42 7.63
N ILE A 118 17.60 10.64 7.54
CA ILE A 118 17.52 9.28 8.10
C ILE A 118 17.81 8.25 7.00
N TYR A 119 17.22 8.44 5.82
CA TYR A 119 17.31 7.53 4.68
C TYR A 119 18.14 8.18 3.57
N ALA A 120 19.44 7.94 3.61
CA ALA A 120 20.38 8.49 2.61
C ALA A 120 20.21 7.85 1.22
N SER A 121 19.65 6.64 1.14
CA SER A 121 19.38 5.99 -0.15
C SER A 121 18.11 6.55 -0.76
N GLN A 122 18.27 7.24 -1.88
CA GLN A 122 17.16 7.84 -2.62
C GLN A 122 17.28 7.48 -4.10
N VAL A 123 16.14 7.37 -4.77
CA VAL A 123 16.04 7.13 -6.22
C VAL A 123 15.00 8.07 -6.82
N HIS A 124 15.40 8.82 -7.84
CA HIS A 124 14.45 9.56 -8.66
C HIS A 124 13.63 8.59 -9.50
N HIS A 125 12.31 8.71 -9.41
CA HIS A 125 11.38 7.86 -10.09
C HIS A 125 10.21 8.68 -10.64
N ASP A 126 9.90 8.50 -11.93
CA ASP A 126 8.67 9.01 -12.54
C ASP A 126 7.53 8.02 -12.30
N PRO A 127 6.54 8.33 -11.44
CA PRO A 127 5.43 7.43 -11.19
C PRO A 127 4.49 7.27 -12.39
N GLY A 128 4.62 8.09 -13.44
CA GLY A 128 3.91 7.89 -14.71
C GLY A 128 4.48 6.74 -15.56
N ASP A 129 5.72 6.33 -15.31
CA ASP A 129 6.37 5.22 -16.03
C ASP A 129 6.05 3.86 -15.40
N LEU A 130 5.06 3.16 -15.98
CA LEU A 130 4.66 1.82 -15.53
C LEU A 130 5.76 0.78 -15.73
N ALA A 131 6.60 0.91 -16.75
CA ALA A 131 7.67 -0.05 -17.01
C ALA A 131 8.78 0.07 -15.94
N ALA A 132 9.19 1.30 -15.62
CA ALA A 132 10.11 1.58 -14.54
C ALA A 132 9.55 1.14 -13.17
N ALA A 133 8.25 1.38 -12.91
CA ALA A 133 7.57 0.93 -11.70
C ALA A 133 7.63 -0.60 -11.53
N ARG A 134 7.39 -1.35 -12.60
CA ARG A 134 7.49 -2.83 -12.60
C ARG A 134 8.90 -3.31 -12.35
N ALA A 135 9.89 -2.75 -13.05
CA ALA A 135 11.29 -3.08 -12.84
C ALA A 135 11.75 -2.81 -11.40
N MET A 136 11.30 -1.71 -10.81
CA MET A 136 11.61 -1.38 -9.42
C MET A 136 10.91 -2.32 -8.43
N ALA A 137 9.67 -2.74 -8.72
CA ALA A 137 8.95 -3.69 -7.88
C ALA A 137 9.59 -5.08 -7.82
N GLU A 138 10.36 -5.46 -8.83
CA GLU A 138 11.10 -6.74 -8.88
C GLU A 138 12.41 -6.71 -8.09
N GLN A 139 12.91 -5.54 -7.70
CA GLN A 139 14.08 -5.40 -6.84
C GLN A 139 13.72 -5.80 -5.41
N THR A 140 14.29 -6.89 -4.91
CA THR A 140 13.98 -7.44 -3.59
C THR A 140 15.10 -7.29 -2.57
N ASP A 141 16.25 -6.76 -3.00
CA ASP A 141 17.41 -6.50 -2.16
C ASP A 141 17.24 -5.31 -1.20
N ARG A 142 16.31 -4.41 -1.54
CA ARG A 142 15.96 -3.21 -0.77
C ARG A 142 14.46 -3.02 -0.66
N ILE A 143 14.04 -2.27 0.34
CA ILE A 143 12.65 -1.84 0.49
C ILE A 143 12.51 -0.44 -0.11
N HIS A 144 11.73 -0.33 -1.17
CA HIS A 144 11.40 0.96 -1.78
C HIS A 144 10.16 1.55 -1.11
N LEU A 145 10.25 2.77 -0.59
CA LEU A 145 9.11 3.52 -0.05
C LEU A 145 8.80 4.71 -0.95
N GLY A 146 7.52 4.86 -1.29
CA GLY A 146 7.01 5.94 -2.14
C GLY A 146 5.94 5.48 -3.10
N VAL A 147 5.69 6.26 -4.14
CA VAL A 147 4.70 5.99 -5.17
C VAL A 147 5.37 5.28 -6.35
N PHE A 148 5.02 4.02 -6.56
CA PHE A 148 5.50 3.24 -7.71
C PHE A 148 4.83 3.66 -9.00
N TYR A 149 3.50 3.88 -8.96
CA TYR A 149 2.73 4.21 -10.15
C TYR A 149 1.60 5.18 -9.83
N LYS A 150 1.37 6.14 -10.73
CA LYS A 150 0.30 7.12 -10.64
C LYS A 150 -0.19 7.49 -12.04
N ASP A 151 -1.45 7.21 -12.34
CA ASP A 151 -2.11 7.61 -13.58
C ASP A 151 -3.32 8.49 -13.26
N PRO A 152 -3.19 9.82 -13.37
CA PRO A 152 -4.26 10.77 -13.06
C PRO A 152 -5.39 10.78 -14.09
N SER A 153 -5.22 10.13 -15.25
CA SER A 153 -6.23 10.06 -16.30
C SER A 153 -7.37 9.09 -16.01
N LYS A 154 -7.18 8.18 -15.03
CA LYS A 154 -8.18 7.17 -14.70
C LYS A 154 -9.35 7.78 -13.91
N PRO A 155 -10.59 7.56 -14.36
CA PRO A 155 -11.76 8.11 -13.69
C PRO A 155 -12.05 7.36 -12.38
N ARG A 156 -12.79 8.01 -11.49
CA ARG A 156 -13.39 7.34 -10.33
C ARG A 156 -14.52 6.41 -10.78
N TYR A 157 -14.77 5.38 -10.00
CA TYR A 157 -15.86 4.44 -10.26
C TYR A 157 -17.23 5.14 -10.37
N GLU A 158 -17.48 6.14 -9.52
CA GLU A 158 -18.71 6.93 -9.51
C GLU A 158 -18.88 7.73 -10.81
N GLU A 159 -17.79 8.24 -11.37
CA GLU A 159 -17.80 8.96 -12.65
C GLU A 159 -18.16 8.01 -13.80
N LEU A 160 -17.63 6.79 -13.80
CA LEU A 160 -17.96 5.75 -14.78
C LEU A 160 -19.43 5.33 -14.69
N ARG A 161 -19.99 5.28 -13.49
CA ARG A 161 -21.40 4.95 -13.29
C ARG A 161 -22.36 6.08 -13.66
N ARG A 162 -21.85 7.24 -14.04
CA ARG A 162 -22.65 8.43 -14.37
C ARG A 162 -23.67 8.78 -13.28
N VAL A 163 -23.32 8.58 -12.03
CA VAL A 163 -24.14 9.05 -10.91
C VAL A 163 -24.03 10.57 -10.88
N ALA A 164 -25.15 11.24 -11.13
CA ALA A 164 -25.17 12.70 -11.07
C ALA A 164 -24.66 13.20 -9.70
N PRO A 165 -23.79 14.21 -9.68
CA PRO A 165 -23.37 14.82 -8.42
C PRO A 165 -24.58 15.30 -7.64
N ARG A 166 -24.67 14.96 -6.37
CA ARG A 166 -25.70 15.43 -5.45
C ARG A 166 -25.13 16.42 -4.48
N THR A 167 -25.85 17.46 -4.20
CA THR A 167 -25.53 18.40 -3.13
C THR A 167 -25.61 17.70 -1.75
N PRO A 168 -24.98 18.22 -0.71
CA PRO A 168 -25.12 17.68 0.63
C PRO A 168 -26.58 17.56 1.09
N ALA A 169 -27.42 18.56 0.79
CA ALA A 169 -28.83 18.54 1.12
C ALA A 169 -29.60 17.40 0.42
N GLU A 170 -29.36 17.20 -0.88
CA GLU A 170 -29.97 16.09 -1.64
C GLU A 170 -29.53 14.72 -1.12
N ARG A 171 -28.29 14.59 -0.63
CA ARG A 171 -27.79 13.35 -0.01
C ARG A 171 -28.52 13.06 1.30
N ILE A 172 -28.70 14.09 2.15
CA ILE A 172 -29.42 13.97 3.42
C ILE A 172 -30.87 13.57 3.14
N ALA A 173 -31.57 14.28 2.25
CA ALA A 173 -32.95 13.96 1.91
C ALA A 173 -33.13 12.54 1.35
N LEU A 174 -32.14 12.06 0.56
CA LEU A 174 -32.14 10.68 0.07
C LEU A 174 -31.99 9.67 1.21
N LEU A 175 -31.06 9.93 2.14
CA LEU A 175 -30.84 9.07 3.31
C LEU A 175 -32.09 9.01 4.20
N GLU A 176 -32.72 10.16 4.48
CA GLU A 176 -33.96 10.21 5.24
C GLU A 176 -35.08 9.41 4.59
N LYS A 177 -35.21 9.53 3.25
CA LYS A 177 -36.19 8.74 2.49
C LYS A 177 -35.90 7.24 2.57
N GLU A 178 -34.64 6.83 2.46
CA GLU A 178 -34.28 5.41 2.54
C GLU A 178 -34.48 4.89 3.98
N PHE A 179 -34.11 5.64 5.00
CA PHE A 179 -34.38 5.26 6.39
C PHE A 179 -35.90 5.08 6.66
N ALA A 180 -36.73 5.98 6.14
CA ALA A 180 -38.18 5.87 6.28
C ALA A 180 -38.80 4.61 5.66
N ARG A 181 -38.13 4.02 4.62
CA ARG A 181 -38.56 2.75 4.00
C ARG A 181 -38.36 1.54 4.91
N TYR A 182 -37.45 1.64 5.87
CA TYR A 182 -37.07 0.55 6.79
C TYR A 182 -37.49 0.87 8.25
N ALA A 183 -38.17 2.00 8.49
CA ALA A 183 -38.76 2.27 9.78
C ALA A 183 -39.96 1.32 10.01
N VAL A 184 -39.90 0.56 11.10
CA VAL A 184 -40.95 -0.36 11.57
C VAL A 184 -41.83 0.37 12.56
#